data_5c456b759ce4ec86d4bc7c77bfba6714
#
_entry.id   5c456b759ce4ec86d4bc7c77bfba6714
#
_cell.length_a   1.000
_cell.length_b   1.000
_cell.length_c   1.000
_cell.angle_alpha   90.00
_cell.angle_beta   90.00
_cell.angle_gamma   90.00
#
_symmetry.space_group_name_H-M   'P 1'
#
loop_
_entity.id
_entity.type
_entity.pdbx_description
1 polymer ?
#
loop_
_entity_poly.entity_id
_entity_poly.type
_entity_poly.pdbx_seq_one_letter_code
_entity_poly.pdbx_strand_id
1 'polypeptide(L)'
;DAPVADKKADKKAKVEEQEPPRTAEEIKMDKLAEAELKLFAEKCKRIFEEVRKDMIGQREVVESTIAAIIAGGNVLLEGAPGLGKTRLVRSLGKVFDLPFSRIQFTPDLMPADVTGTNVITKDEDGNSKFEFQKGPIFSNIVLADEINRATPKTQAALLEAMQEHKVTVMGVSRKLDEPFFVLATQNPIEQDGTYPLPEAQVDRFMFKIIVPNPSADELGQIVTMTQKTMDET
;
A
#
# COMPACT_ATOMS: atom_id res chain seq x y z
N ASP A 1 4.85 -66.74 -45.13
CA ASP A 1 6.23 -66.25 -45.10
C ASP A 1 6.23 -64.71 -45.05
N ALA A 2 6.47 -64.17 -43.92
CA ALA A 2 6.71 -62.73 -43.75
C ALA A 2 7.85 -62.55 -42.75
N PRO A 3 8.89 -61.77 -43.03
CA PRO A 3 10.01 -61.60 -42.16
C PRO A 3 9.76 -60.52 -41.09
N VAL A 4 10.21 -60.84 -39.92
CA VAL A 4 10.25 -60.05 -38.68
C VAL A 4 11.13 -58.84 -38.91
N ALA A 5 10.58 -57.62 -38.67
CA ALA A 5 11.32 -56.36 -38.64
C ALA A 5 11.81 -56.02 -37.22
N ASP A 6 13.12 -55.93 -37.13
CA ASP A 6 13.93 -55.63 -35.95
C ASP A 6 13.72 -54.17 -35.50
N LYS A 7 13.18 -53.98 -34.29
CA LYS A 7 13.04 -52.65 -33.68
C LYS A 7 14.30 -52.36 -32.87
N LYS A 8 15.26 -51.67 -33.48
CA LYS A 8 16.34 -51.01 -32.76
C LYS A 8 15.80 -49.83 -31.98
N ALA A 9 15.77 -49.95 -30.67
CA ALA A 9 15.46 -48.85 -29.74
C ALA A 9 16.63 -47.87 -29.70
N ASP A 10 16.36 -46.70 -30.20
CA ASP A 10 17.26 -45.51 -30.14
C ASP A 10 17.25 -44.96 -28.70
N LYS A 11 18.23 -45.35 -27.89
CA LYS A 11 18.50 -44.70 -26.61
C LYS A 11 19.21 -43.38 -26.86
N LYS A 12 18.46 -42.31 -26.96
CA LYS A 12 19.00 -40.95 -26.82
C LYS A 12 19.49 -40.76 -25.38
N ALA A 13 20.79 -40.79 -25.18
CA ALA A 13 21.43 -40.37 -23.95
C ALA A 13 21.12 -38.86 -23.74
N LYS A 14 20.42 -38.51 -22.66
CA LYS A 14 20.36 -37.16 -22.18
C LYS A 14 21.78 -36.77 -21.75
N VAL A 15 22.38 -35.87 -22.49
CA VAL A 15 23.57 -35.15 -22.06
C VAL A 15 23.09 -34.19 -20.96
N GLU A 16 23.38 -34.49 -19.71
CA GLU A 16 23.30 -33.54 -18.61
C GLU A 16 24.39 -32.49 -18.88
N GLU A 17 23.98 -31.31 -19.31
CA GLU A 17 24.83 -30.13 -19.32
C GLU A 17 25.24 -29.86 -17.87
N GLN A 18 26.45 -30.23 -17.51
CA GLN A 18 27.04 -29.85 -16.23
C GLN A 18 27.33 -28.36 -16.28
N GLU A 19 26.63 -27.59 -15.44
CA GLU A 19 26.94 -26.19 -15.24
C GLU A 19 28.44 -26.03 -14.90
N PRO A 20 29.10 -25.02 -15.47
CA PRO A 20 30.52 -24.78 -15.19
C PRO A 20 30.74 -24.55 -13.69
N PRO A 21 31.88 -24.96 -13.11
CA PRO A 21 32.15 -24.77 -11.70
C PRO A 21 32.16 -23.28 -11.37
N ARG A 22 31.36 -22.87 -10.38
CA ARG A 22 31.21 -21.50 -9.91
C ARG A 22 32.54 -20.95 -9.41
N THR A 23 32.84 -19.72 -9.74
CA THR A 23 34.07 -19.05 -9.31
C THR A 23 34.00 -18.68 -7.81
N ALA A 24 35.15 -18.46 -7.18
CA ALA A 24 35.23 -18.07 -5.78
C ALA A 24 34.51 -16.69 -5.52
N GLU A 25 34.47 -15.82 -6.52
CA GLU A 25 33.78 -14.53 -6.48
C GLU A 25 32.25 -14.73 -6.50
N GLU A 26 31.73 -15.60 -7.35
CA GLU A 26 30.31 -15.94 -7.41
C GLU A 26 29.83 -16.55 -6.09
N ILE A 27 30.61 -17.46 -5.51
CA ILE A 27 30.28 -18.07 -4.20
C ILE A 27 30.29 -17.00 -3.09
N LYS A 28 31.17 -16.02 -3.14
CA LYS A 28 31.22 -14.92 -2.18
C LYS A 28 30.03 -13.97 -2.33
N MET A 29 29.63 -13.66 -3.57
CA MET A 29 28.44 -12.87 -3.87
C MET A 29 27.17 -13.56 -3.40
N ASP A 30 27.02 -14.86 -3.64
CA ASP A 30 25.88 -15.65 -3.18
C ASP A 30 25.74 -15.64 -1.65
N LYS A 31 26.86 -15.81 -0.92
CA LYS A 31 26.85 -15.75 0.55
C LYS A 31 26.48 -14.37 1.08
N LEU A 32 26.90 -13.30 0.41
CA LEU A 32 26.53 -11.93 0.77
C LEU A 32 25.04 -11.71 0.54
N ALA A 33 24.53 -12.11 -0.63
CA ALA A 33 23.12 -12.03 -0.96
C ALA A 33 22.24 -12.85 0.01
N GLU A 34 22.67 -14.05 0.40
CA GLU A 34 21.97 -14.82 1.43
C GLU A 34 21.93 -14.13 2.79
N ALA A 35 23.02 -13.48 3.20
CA ALA A 35 23.08 -12.76 4.46
C ALA A 35 22.16 -11.52 4.43
N GLU A 36 22.13 -10.77 3.34
CA GLU A 36 21.24 -9.63 3.13
C GLU A 36 19.78 -10.07 3.12
N LEU A 37 19.43 -11.17 2.45
CA LEU A 37 18.09 -11.75 2.44
C LEU A 37 17.63 -12.16 3.85
N LYS A 38 18.50 -12.78 4.65
CA LYS A 38 18.19 -13.15 6.03
C LYS A 38 17.92 -11.91 6.89
N LEU A 39 18.78 -10.90 6.78
CA LEU A 39 18.61 -9.63 7.50
C LEU A 39 17.30 -8.91 7.10
N PHE A 40 16.98 -8.91 5.80
CA PHE A 40 15.74 -8.37 5.29
C PHE A 40 14.52 -9.12 5.83
N ALA A 41 14.53 -10.44 5.80
CA ALA A 41 13.44 -11.27 6.34
C ALA A 41 13.22 -11.04 7.85
N GLU A 42 14.31 -10.89 8.63
CA GLU A 42 14.23 -10.56 10.06
C GLU A 42 13.63 -9.18 10.30
N LYS A 43 13.99 -8.17 9.50
CA LYS A 43 13.40 -6.83 9.58
C LYS A 43 11.91 -6.86 9.24
N CYS A 44 11.51 -7.56 8.17
CA CYS A 44 10.10 -7.73 7.81
C CYS A 44 9.31 -8.39 8.94
N LYS A 45 9.86 -9.42 9.56
CA LYS A 45 9.23 -10.10 10.69
C LYS A 45 9.02 -9.17 11.88
N ARG A 46 10.01 -8.34 12.23
CA ARG A 46 9.90 -7.34 13.30
C ARG A 46 8.82 -6.29 12.99
N ILE A 47 8.81 -5.75 11.77
CA ILE A 47 7.78 -4.81 11.32
C ILE A 47 6.39 -5.42 11.51
N PHE A 48 6.22 -6.65 11.06
CA PHE A 48 4.96 -7.37 11.17
C PHE A 48 4.54 -7.59 12.63
N GLU A 49 5.46 -7.99 13.49
CA GLU A 49 5.20 -8.20 14.93
C GLU A 49 4.81 -6.88 15.62
N GLU A 50 5.45 -5.76 15.28
CA GLU A 50 5.11 -4.44 15.85
C GLU A 50 3.72 -3.97 15.40
N VAL A 51 3.40 -4.04 14.12
CA VAL A 51 2.07 -3.66 13.60
C VAL A 51 0.97 -4.52 14.22
N ARG A 52 1.23 -5.81 14.42
CA ARG A 52 0.26 -6.74 15.05
C ARG A 52 -0.08 -6.41 16.49
N LYS A 53 0.80 -5.75 17.24
CA LYS A 53 0.49 -5.32 18.61
C LYS A 53 -0.71 -4.38 18.66
N ASP A 54 -0.89 -3.59 17.61
CA ASP A 54 -1.98 -2.63 17.50
C ASP A 54 -3.23 -3.21 16.79
N MET A 55 -3.11 -4.39 16.13
CA MET A 55 -4.16 -4.98 15.33
C MET A 55 -4.56 -6.36 15.86
N ILE A 56 -5.81 -6.50 16.27
CA ILE A 56 -6.39 -7.79 16.69
C ILE A 56 -7.06 -8.44 15.48
N GLY A 57 -6.75 -9.71 15.24
CA GLY A 57 -7.22 -10.41 14.05
C GLY A 57 -6.57 -9.88 12.77
N GLN A 58 -7.23 -9.96 11.65
CA GLN A 58 -6.87 -9.35 10.36
C GLN A 58 -5.39 -9.56 9.94
N ARG A 59 -4.84 -10.73 10.28
CA ARG A 59 -3.43 -11.07 10.00
C ARG A 59 -3.12 -10.92 8.50
N GLU A 60 -3.98 -11.45 7.65
CA GLU A 60 -3.81 -11.41 6.20
C GLU A 60 -3.81 -9.98 5.64
N VAL A 61 -4.68 -9.10 6.20
CA VAL A 61 -4.73 -7.68 5.82
C VAL A 61 -3.41 -6.99 6.14
N VAL A 62 -2.85 -7.24 7.34
CA VAL A 62 -1.58 -6.66 7.77
C VAL A 62 -0.41 -7.18 6.92
N GLU A 63 -0.33 -8.51 6.71
CA GLU A 63 0.72 -9.14 5.90
C GLU A 63 0.72 -8.61 4.45
N SER A 64 -0.45 -8.59 3.81
CA SER A 64 -0.58 -8.12 2.43
C SER A 64 -0.28 -6.62 2.30
N THR A 65 -0.70 -5.81 3.29
CA THR A 65 -0.41 -4.37 3.28
C THR A 65 1.09 -4.11 3.43
N ILE A 66 1.78 -4.79 4.35
CA ILE A 66 3.24 -4.66 4.52
C ILE A 66 3.98 -5.14 3.27
N ALA A 67 3.56 -6.26 2.67
CA ALA A 67 4.14 -6.76 1.43
C ALA A 67 3.99 -5.76 0.28
N ALA A 68 2.83 -5.10 0.16
CA ALA A 68 2.60 -4.06 -0.84
C ALA A 68 3.52 -2.84 -0.63
N ILE A 69 3.66 -2.36 0.63
CA ILE A 69 4.57 -1.24 0.94
C ILE A 69 6.01 -1.57 0.53
N ILE A 70 6.49 -2.76 0.89
CA ILE A 70 7.85 -3.21 0.56
C ILE A 70 8.05 -3.30 -0.95
N ALA A 71 7.02 -3.73 -1.68
CA ALA A 71 7.04 -3.82 -3.14
C ALA A 71 6.79 -2.48 -3.85
N GLY A 72 6.54 -1.38 -3.12
CA GLY A 72 6.24 -0.06 -3.69
C GLY A 72 4.85 0.03 -4.33
N GLY A 73 3.89 -0.83 -3.92
CA GLY A 73 2.54 -0.86 -4.47
C GLY A 73 1.50 -0.27 -3.52
N ASN A 74 0.37 0.15 -4.07
CA ASN A 74 -0.76 0.68 -3.31
C ASN A 74 -1.78 -0.42 -2.99
N VAL A 75 -2.62 -0.21 -1.97
CA VAL A 75 -3.61 -1.20 -1.51
C VAL A 75 -5.00 -0.58 -1.46
N LEU A 76 -5.99 -1.34 -1.93
CA LEU A 76 -7.41 -1.04 -1.77
C LEU A 76 -8.03 -2.00 -0.76
N LEU A 77 -8.52 -1.49 0.35
CA LEU A 77 -9.26 -2.26 1.35
C LEU A 77 -10.77 -2.11 1.14
N GLU A 78 -11.44 -3.22 0.96
CA GLU A 78 -12.89 -3.28 0.87
C GLU A 78 -13.47 -3.89 2.15
N GLY A 79 -14.38 -3.19 2.81
CA GLY A 79 -15.01 -3.70 4.04
C GLY A 79 -15.78 -2.64 4.79
N ALA A 80 -16.56 -3.08 5.77
CA ALA A 80 -17.40 -2.24 6.61
C ALA A 80 -16.59 -1.13 7.33
N PRO A 81 -17.23 -0.03 7.71
CA PRO A 81 -16.61 0.98 8.55
C PRO A 81 -16.28 0.43 9.94
N GLY A 82 -15.31 1.03 10.63
CA GLY A 82 -14.97 0.66 12.00
C GLY A 82 -14.02 -0.53 12.15
N LEU A 83 -13.54 -1.15 11.07
CA LEU A 83 -12.64 -2.31 11.09
C LEU A 83 -11.15 -1.98 11.36
N GLY A 84 -10.85 -0.86 12.00
CA GLY A 84 -9.49 -0.51 12.42
C GLY A 84 -8.55 -0.03 11.31
N LYS A 85 -9.05 0.30 10.13
CA LYS A 85 -8.23 0.75 8.97
C LYS A 85 -7.33 1.94 9.31
N THR A 86 -7.88 2.95 10.00
CA THR A 86 -7.10 4.13 10.46
C THR A 86 -6.01 3.74 11.47
N ARG A 87 -6.29 2.75 12.33
CA ARG A 87 -5.33 2.25 13.31
C ARG A 87 -4.16 1.55 12.61
N LEU A 88 -4.45 0.73 11.59
CA LEU A 88 -3.44 0.09 10.75
C LEU A 88 -2.48 1.11 10.14
N VAL A 89 -3.01 2.15 9.48
CA VAL A 89 -2.16 3.17 8.83
C VAL A 89 -1.33 3.95 9.85
N ARG A 90 -1.90 4.27 11.00
CA ARG A 90 -1.15 4.93 12.07
C ARG A 90 -0.01 4.07 12.60
N SER A 91 -0.24 2.77 12.80
CA SER A 91 0.81 1.82 13.18
C SER A 91 1.90 1.70 12.13
N LEU A 92 1.53 1.62 10.86
CA LEU A 92 2.48 1.60 9.75
C LEU A 92 3.35 2.87 9.74
N GLY A 93 2.73 4.07 9.87
CA GLY A 93 3.47 5.33 9.95
C GLY A 93 4.49 5.35 11.09
N LYS A 94 4.12 4.84 12.27
CA LYS A 94 5.03 4.75 13.42
C LYS A 94 6.17 3.76 13.19
N VAL A 95 5.87 2.58 12.66
CA VAL A 95 6.85 1.50 12.48
C VAL A 95 7.86 1.83 11.38
N PHE A 96 7.43 2.52 10.33
CA PHE A 96 8.30 2.97 9.24
C PHE A 96 8.94 4.34 9.51
N ASP A 97 8.56 5.03 10.59
CA ASP A 97 8.97 6.41 10.89
C ASP A 97 8.71 7.37 9.72
N LEU A 98 7.52 7.25 9.13
CA LEU A 98 7.09 8.02 7.97
C LEU A 98 5.88 8.89 8.31
N PRO A 99 5.84 10.15 7.82
CA PRO A 99 4.67 11.00 7.91
C PRO A 99 3.46 10.31 7.29
N PHE A 100 2.32 10.37 7.98
CA PHE A 100 1.07 9.89 7.43
C PHE A 100 -0.02 10.96 7.47
N SER A 101 -0.96 10.87 6.54
CA SER A 101 -2.18 11.68 6.51
C SER A 101 -3.41 10.81 6.28
N ARG A 102 -4.57 11.33 6.69
CA ARG A 102 -5.87 10.75 6.37
C ARG A 102 -6.68 11.75 5.58
N ILE A 103 -7.23 11.30 4.48
CA ILE A 103 -8.16 12.04 3.63
C ILE A 103 -9.49 11.30 3.69
N GLN A 104 -10.50 11.92 4.30
CA GLN A 104 -11.85 11.40 4.27
C GLN A 104 -12.52 11.87 2.99
N PHE A 105 -12.84 10.93 2.11
CA PHE A 105 -13.52 11.25 0.86
C PHE A 105 -15.02 11.45 1.11
N THR A 106 -15.53 12.61 0.70
CA THR A 106 -16.93 13.01 0.81
C THR A 106 -17.41 13.58 -0.53
N PRO A 107 -18.73 13.64 -0.79
CA PRO A 107 -19.23 14.14 -2.07
C PRO A 107 -18.84 15.58 -2.41
N ASP A 108 -18.58 16.40 -1.40
CA ASP A 108 -18.18 17.80 -1.51
C ASP A 108 -16.66 18.02 -1.55
N LEU A 109 -15.83 16.94 -1.31
CA LEU A 109 -14.38 17.04 -1.35
C LEU A 109 -13.90 17.42 -2.75
N MET A 110 -13.11 18.48 -2.83
CA MET A 110 -12.53 18.98 -4.08
C MET A 110 -11.12 18.43 -4.32
N PRO A 111 -10.65 18.33 -5.57
CA PRO A 111 -9.27 17.95 -5.87
C PRO A 111 -8.22 18.80 -5.14
N ALA A 112 -8.49 20.11 -4.97
CA ALA A 112 -7.60 21.04 -4.27
C ALA A 112 -7.44 20.71 -2.78
N ASP A 113 -8.46 20.12 -2.15
CA ASP A 113 -8.40 19.69 -0.75
C ASP A 113 -7.43 18.50 -0.58
N VAL A 114 -7.26 17.70 -1.63
CA VAL A 114 -6.33 16.55 -1.69
C VAL A 114 -4.92 17.02 -2.04
N THR A 115 -4.78 17.81 -3.13
CA THR A 115 -3.47 18.15 -3.72
C THR A 115 -2.87 19.44 -3.15
N GLY A 116 -3.68 20.26 -2.48
CA GLY A 116 -3.28 21.59 -2.08
C GLY A 116 -3.59 22.66 -3.12
N THR A 117 -3.41 23.92 -2.73
CA THR A 117 -3.76 25.08 -3.55
C THR A 117 -2.80 26.23 -3.33
N ASN A 118 -2.80 27.21 -4.24
CA ASN A 118 -2.10 28.47 -4.03
C ASN A 118 -2.97 29.39 -3.17
N VAL A 119 -2.38 29.94 -2.11
CA VAL A 119 -2.97 30.96 -1.26
C VAL A 119 -2.25 32.29 -1.44
N ILE A 120 -2.95 33.39 -1.22
CA ILE A 120 -2.34 34.70 -1.23
C ILE A 120 -1.84 34.99 0.18
N THR A 121 -0.53 35.14 0.33
CA THR A 121 0.13 35.54 1.57
C THR A 121 0.71 36.95 1.40
N LYS A 122 1.00 37.65 2.50
CA LYS A 122 1.76 38.90 2.47
C LYS A 122 3.22 38.62 2.79
N ASP A 123 4.13 39.22 2.03
CA ASP A 123 5.56 39.19 2.36
C ASP A 123 5.87 40.19 3.48
N GLU A 124 7.13 40.29 3.89
CA GLU A 124 7.61 41.18 4.95
C GLU A 124 7.39 42.66 4.62
N ASP A 125 7.32 43.01 3.34
CA ASP A 125 7.08 44.36 2.81
C ASP A 125 5.60 44.66 2.63
N GLY A 126 4.70 43.73 2.94
CA GLY A 126 3.24 43.88 2.83
C GLY A 126 2.69 43.61 1.43
N ASN A 127 3.50 43.20 0.44
CA ASN A 127 3.04 42.89 -0.91
C ASN A 127 2.40 41.51 -0.93
N SER A 128 1.37 41.34 -1.77
CA SER A 128 0.71 40.04 -1.96
C SER A 128 1.57 39.11 -2.82
N LYS A 129 1.86 37.91 -2.32
CA LYS A 129 2.49 36.82 -3.07
C LYS A 129 1.63 35.57 -3.08
N PHE A 130 1.75 34.78 -4.14
CA PHE A 130 1.17 33.44 -4.18
C PHE A 130 2.12 32.45 -3.52
N GLU A 131 1.60 31.69 -2.56
CA GLU A 131 2.33 30.61 -1.91
C GLU A 131 1.54 29.32 -2.01
N PHE A 132 2.23 28.24 -2.37
CA PHE A 132 1.60 26.93 -2.47
C PHE A 132 1.46 26.31 -1.09
N GLN A 133 0.22 26.07 -0.65
CA GLN A 133 -0.09 25.31 0.53
C GLN A 133 -0.25 23.84 0.15
N LYS A 134 0.66 22.96 0.63
CA LYS A 134 0.62 21.53 0.38
C LYS A 134 -0.65 20.93 0.96
N GLY A 135 -1.32 20.08 0.17
CA GLY A 135 -2.42 19.24 0.63
C GLY A 135 -1.94 17.98 1.35
N PRO A 136 -2.86 17.19 1.93
CA PRO A 136 -2.54 16.01 2.70
C PRO A 136 -1.85 14.89 1.86
N ILE A 137 -1.95 14.94 0.55
CA ILE A 137 -1.28 13.98 -0.35
C ILE A 137 0.26 14.06 -0.28
N PHE A 138 0.83 15.15 0.26
CA PHE A 138 2.28 15.30 0.43
C PHE A 138 2.84 14.57 1.65
N SER A 139 2.13 13.58 2.17
CA SER A 139 2.63 12.62 3.17
C SER A 139 3.11 11.35 2.50
N ASN A 140 4.05 10.65 3.13
CA ASN A 140 4.58 9.38 2.61
C ASN A 140 3.55 8.25 2.64
N ILE A 141 2.71 8.23 3.68
CA ILE A 141 1.62 7.26 3.82
C ILE A 141 0.29 8.01 3.83
N VAL A 142 -0.58 7.73 2.87
CA VAL A 142 -1.89 8.37 2.74
C VAL A 142 -2.99 7.34 2.92
N LEU A 143 -3.86 7.54 3.91
CA LEU A 143 -5.12 6.83 4.02
C LEU A 143 -6.20 7.61 3.25
N ALA A 144 -6.62 7.09 2.11
CA ALA A 144 -7.75 7.59 1.34
C ALA A 144 -9.02 6.84 1.78
N ASP A 145 -9.73 7.39 2.77
CA ASP A 145 -10.86 6.71 3.42
C ASP A 145 -12.16 6.98 2.65
N GLU A 146 -12.88 5.90 2.31
CA GLU A 146 -14.13 5.91 1.55
C GLU A 146 -14.01 6.60 0.16
N ILE A 147 -12.97 6.22 -0.61
CA ILE A 147 -12.66 6.84 -1.91
C ILE A 147 -13.86 6.87 -2.88
N ASN A 148 -14.77 5.88 -2.79
CA ASN A 148 -15.95 5.79 -3.62
C ASN A 148 -17.05 6.83 -3.29
N ARG A 149 -16.92 7.63 -2.23
CA ARG A 149 -17.87 8.70 -1.88
C ARG A 149 -17.58 10.03 -2.59
N ALA A 150 -16.36 10.27 -3.01
CA ALA A 150 -16.04 11.50 -3.72
C ALA A 150 -16.29 11.37 -5.23
N THR A 151 -16.45 12.52 -5.87
CA THR A 151 -16.66 12.60 -7.32
C THR A 151 -15.49 11.99 -8.10
N PRO A 152 -15.72 11.49 -9.33
CA PRO A 152 -14.65 10.95 -10.18
C PRO A 152 -13.48 11.91 -10.40
N LYS A 153 -13.74 13.22 -10.40
CA LYS A 153 -12.71 14.26 -10.55
C LYS A 153 -11.76 14.27 -9.36
N THR A 154 -12.28 14.13 -8.15
CA THR A 154 -11.46 14.08 -6.93
C THR A 154 -10.71 12.75 -6.80
N GLN A 155 -11.38 11.63 -7.14
CA GLN A 155 -10.72 10.33 -7.23
C GLN A 155 -9.53 10.35 -8.20
N ALA A 156 -9.70 10.96 -9.39
CA ALA A 156 -8.66 11.06 -10.40
C ALA A 156 -7.41 11.80 -9.90
N ALA A 157 -7.56 12.82 -9.06
CA ALA A 157 -6.43 13.55 -8.48
C ALA A 157 -5.53 12.65 -7.60
N LEU A 158 -6.14 11.78 -6.79
CA LEU A 158 -5.40 10.79 -5.99
C LEU A 158 -4.75 9.72 -6.89
N LEU A 159 -5.51 9.18 -7.85
CA LEU A 159 -5.05 8.11 -8.72
C LEU A 159 -3.92 8.55 -9.67
N GLU A 160 -3.93 9.83 -10.11
CA GLU A 160 -2.82 10.43 -10.85
C GLU A 160 -1.56 10.50 -9.97
N ALA A 161 -1.70 10.98 -8.74
CA ALA A 161 -0.58 11.08 -7.81
C ALA A 161 0.03 9.70 -7.49
N MET A 162 -0.79 8.65 -7.36
CA MET A 162 -0.34 7.27 -7.16
C MET A 162 0.49 6.74 -8.33
N GLN A 163 0.15 7.14 -9.55
CA GLN A 163 0.81 6.64 -10.75
C GLN A 163 2.06 7.44 -11.10
N GLU A 164 1.98 8.76 -10.98
CA GLU A 164 3.00 9.68 -11.47
C GLU A 164 3.99 10.12 -10.37
N HIS A 165 3.69 9.83 -9.09
CA HIS A 165 4.42 10.28 -7.90
C HIS A 165 4.66 11.79 -7.90
N LYS A 166 3.70 12.51 -8.49
CA LYS A 166 3.67 13.98 -8.55
C LYS A 166 2.23 14.49 -8.66
N VAL A 167 2.04 15.75 -8.32
CA VAL A 167 0.78 16.45 -8.52
C VAL A 167 1.02 17.72 -9.34
N THR A 168 0.08 18.06 -10.21
CA THR A 168 0.14 19.29 -11.02
C THR A 168 -0.93 20.26 -10.55
N VAL A 169 -0.50 21.40 -9.98
CA VAL A 169 -1.40 22.44 -9.52
C VAL A 169 -1.06 23.76 -10.23
N MET A 170 -2.04 24.33 -10.92
CA MET A 170 -1.89 25.55 -11.73
C MET A 170 -0.70 25.52 -12.70
N GLY A 171 -0.51 24.37 -13.38
CA GLY A 171 0.55 24.19 -14.38
C GLY A 171 1.93 23.90 -13.78
N VAL A 172 2.08 23.88 -12.46
CA VAL A 172 3.35 23.56 -11.79
C VAL A 172 3.29 22.14 -11.26
N SER A 173 4.19 21.28 -11.77
CA SER A 173 4.35 19.90 -11.31
C SER A 173 5.22 19.86 -10.05
N ARG A 174 4.74 19.18 -9.02
CA ARG A 174 5.41 19.00 -7.72
C ARG A 174 5.56 17.52 -7.43
N LYS A 175 6.78 17.06 -7.20
CA LYS A 175 7.06 15.67 -6.82
C LYS A 175 6.58 15.40 -5.40
N LEU A 176 6.11 14.18 -5.18
CA LEU A 176 5.85 13.64 -3.86
C LEU A 176 7.15 13.04 -3.29
N ASP A 177 7.29 13.09 -1.98
CA ASP A 177 8.45 12.50 -1.30
C ASP A 177 8.32 10.97 -1.27
N GLU A 178 9.42 10.28 -1.57
CA GLU A 178 9.48 8.81 -1.58
C GLU A 178 9.97 8.27 -0.22
N PRO A 179 9.52 7.09 0.20
CA PRO A 179 8.50 6.25 -0.46
C PRO A 179 7.10 6.87 -0.34
N PHE A 180 6.29 6.75 -1.38
CA PHE A 180 4.90 7.19 -1.39
C PHE A 180 3.98 6.00 -1.48
N PHE A 181 3.06 5.87 -0.53
CA PHE A 181 2.15 4.74 -0.42
C PHE A 181 0.72 5.20 -0.11
N VAL A 182 -0.25 4.67 -0.83
CA VAL A 182 -1.68 4.91 -0.61
C VAL A 182 -2.37 3.64 -0.16
N LEU A 183 -3.05 3.74 0.98
CA LEU A 183 -4.04 2.78 1.42
C LEU A 183 -5.42 3.40 1.21
N ALA A 184 -6.11 2.98 0.15
CA ALA A 184 -7.48 3.41 -0.10
C ALA A 184 -8.47 2.46 0.54
N THR A 185 -9.62 2.98 0.98
CA THR A 185 -10.73 2.17 1.48
C THR A 185 -11.99 2.43 0.68
N GLN A 186 -12.81 1.40 0.53
CA GLN A 186 -14.18 1.54 0.03
C GLN A 186 -15.14 0.70 0.87
N ASN A 187 -16.37 1.20 1.00
CA ASN A 187 -17.46 0.48 1.63
C ASN A 187 -18.38 -0.08 0.53
N PRO A 188 -18.45 -1.39 0.34
CA PRO A 188 -19.29 -1.99 -0.72
C PRO A 188 -20.78 -1.93 -0.41
N ILE A 189 -21.17 -1.68 0.86
CA ILE A 189 -22.57 -1.75 1.32
C ILE A 189 -23.32 -0.45 1.03
N GLU A 190 -22.63 0.69 1.05
CA GLU A 190 -23.21 1.99 0.74
C GLU A 190 -23.22 2.21 -0.77
N GLN A 191 -24.36 2.00 -1.42
CA GLN A 191 -24.53 2.23 -2.87
C GLN A 191 -25.10 3.62 -3.19
N ASP A 192 -25.89 4.20 -2.29
CA ASP A 192 -26.51 5.51 -2.50
C ASP A 192 -25.49 6.63 -2.36
N GLY A 193 -25.38 7.46 -3.40
CA GLY A 193 -24.46 8.60 -3.43
C GLY A 193 -22.98 8.24 -3.56
N THR A 194 -22.66 7.05 -4.05
CA THR A 194 -21.27 6.61 -4.29
C THR A 194 -20.92 6.57 -5.79
N TYR A 195 -19.64 6.70 -6.07
CA TYR A 195 -19.04 6.60 -7.39
C TYR A 195 -18.03 5.44 -7.38
N PRO A 196 -18.44 4.24 -7.78
CA PRO A 196 -17.55 3.08 -7.78
C PRO A 196 -16.34 3.32 -8.71
N LEU A 197 -15.18 2.82 -8.30
CA LEU A 197 -13.99 2.87 -9.14
C LEU A 197 -14.17 1.94 -10.35
N PRO A 198 -13.95 2.42 -11.59
CA PRO A 198 -13.87 1.55 -12.76
C PRO A 198 -12.73 0.53 -12.63
N GLU A 199 -12.86 -0.65 -13.26
CA GLU A 199 -11.84 -1.71 -13.21
C GLU A 199 -10.44 -1.20 -13.58
N ALA A 200 -10.32 -0.40 -14.64
CA ALA A 200 -9.04 0.20 -15.05
C ALA A 200 -8.39 1.11 -13.99
N GLN A 201 -9.16 1.60 -13.03
CA GLN A 201 -8.63 2.37 -11.89
C GLN A 201 -8.28 1.48 -10.70
N VAL A 202 -9.00 0.37 -10.52
CA VAL A 202 -8.68 -0.65 -9.51
C VAL A 202 -7.34 -1.32 -9.82
N ASP A 203 -6.98 -1.50 -11.08
CA ASP A 203 -5.69 -2.07 -11.53
C ASP A 203 -4.45 -1.27 -11.08
N ARG A 204 -4.63 -0.04 -10.60
CA ARG A 204 -3.55 0.77 -10.02
C ARG A 204 -3.18 0.37 -8.59
N PHE A 205 -4.00 -0.47 -7.98
CA PHE A 205 -3.72 -1.05 -6.67
C PHE A 205 -3.10 -2.42 -6.84
N MET A 206 -1.98 -2.67 -6.16
CA MET A 206 -1.30 -3.97 -6.19
C MET A 206 -2.18 -5.07 -5.59
N PHE A 207 -2.90 -4.75 -4.51
CA PHE A 207 -3.86 -5.65 -3.88
C PHE A 207 -5.20 -4.95 -3.67
N LYS A 208 -6.28 -5.69 -3.96
CA LYS A 208 -7.61 -5.43 -3.45
C LYS A 208 -7.91 -6.47 -2.37
N ILE A 209 -7.98 -6.03 -1.11
CA ILE A 209 -8.14 -6.91 0.05
C ILE A 209 -9.54 -6.73 0.61
N ILE A 210 -10.28 -7.82 0.73
CA ILE A 210 -11.58 -7.83 1.42
C ILE A 210 -11.30 -8.01 2.90
N VAL A 211 -11.69 -7.03 3.70
CA VAL A 211 -11.54 -7.05 5.15
C VAL A 211 -12.73 -7.77 5.76
N PRO A 212 -12.54 -8.96 6.35
CA PRO A 212 -13.64 -9.70 6.96
C PRO A 212 -14.14 -9.00 8.23
N ASN A 213 -15.38 -9.24 8.57
CA ASN A 213 -15.90 -8.84 9.88
C ASN A 213 -15.18 -9.64 10.98
N PRO A 214 -14.86 -9.01 12.13
CA PRO A 214 -14.20 -9.70 13.21
C PRO A 214 -15.13 -10.79 13.80
N SER A 215 -14.52 -11.90 14.22
CA SER A 215 -15.21 -12.95 14.97
C SER A 215 -15.66 -12.47 16.37
N ALA A 216 -16.54 -13.20 17.02
CA ALA A 216 -16.99 -12.87 18.38
C ALA A 216 -15.81 -12.81 19.38
N ASP A 217 -14.83 -13.71 19.24
CA ASP A 217 -13.65 -13.75 20.10
C ASP A 217 -12.73 -12.54 19.87
N GLU A 218 -12.54 -12.13 18.60
CA GLU A 218 -11.78 -10.93 18.25
C GLU A 218 -12.46 -9.65 18.75
N LEU A 219 -13.80 -9.58 18.68
CA LEU A 219 -14.56 -8.46 19.24
C LEU A 219 -14.35 -8.36 20.77
N GLY A 220 -14.37 -9.48 21.49
CA GLY A 220 -14.06 -9.54 22.93
C GLY A 220 -12.65 -9.00 23.24
N GLN A 221 -11.66 -9.38 22.45
CA GLN A 221 -10.28 -8.88 22.60
C GLN A 221 -10.17 -7.38 22.30
N ILE A 222 -10.85 -6.89 21.27
CA ILE A 222 -10.89 -5.45 20.91
C ILE A 222 -11.45 -4.62 22.05
N VAL A 223 -12.57 -5.05 22.65
CA VAL A 223 -13.19 -4.35 23.80
C VAL A 223 -12.24 -4.29 24.98
N THR A 224 -11.58 -5.41 25.33
CA THR A 224 -10.62 -5.48 26.44
C THR A 224 -9.42 -4.57 26.21
N MET A 225 -8.91 -4.52 24.98
CA MET A 225 -7.78 -3.66 24.61
C MET A 225 -8.15 -2.17 24.68
N THR A 226 -9.34 -1.81 24.28
CA THR A 226 -9.81 -0.42 24.33
C THR A 226 -10.01 0.04 25.76
N GLN A 227 -10.53 -0.80 26.66
CA GLN A 227 -10.66 -0.48 28.09
C GLN A 227 -9.31 -0.22 28.74
N LYS A 228 -8.29 -1.05 28.51
CA LYS A 228 -6.94 -0.81 29.05
C LYS A 228 -6.35 0.52 28.61
N THR A 229 -6.57 0.93 27.38
CA THR A 229 -6.07 2.22 26.87
C THR A 229 -6.80 3.42 27.50
N MET A 230 -8.07 3.25 27.91
CA MET A 230 -8.85 4.29 28.59
C MET A 230 -8.48 4.41 30.07
N ASP A 231 -8.03 3.32 30.71
CA ASP A 231 -7.62 3.31 32.12
C ASP A 231 -6.18 3.86 32.33
N GLU A 232 -5.39 3.94 31.26
CA GLU A 232 -4.00 4.46 31.27
C GLU A 232 -3.91 5.96 30.87
N THR A 233 -5.04 6.61 30.57
CA THR A 233 -5.10 8.04 30.16
C THR A 233 -5.78 8.90 31.20
#